data_6ad52e64f109b59645428de63313c59e
#
_entry.id   6ad52e64f109b59645428de63313c59e
#
_cell.length_a   1.000
_cell.length_b   1.000
_cell.length_c   1.000
_cell.angle_alpha   90.00
_cell.angle_beta   90.00
_cell.angle_gamma   90.00
#
_symmetry.space_group_name_H-M   'P 1'
#
loop_
_entity.id
_entity.type
_entity.pdbx_description
1 polymer ?
#
loop_
_entity_poly.entity_id
_entity_poly.type
_entity_poly.pdbx_seq_one_letter_code
_entity_poly.pdbx_strand_id
1 'polypeptide(L)'
;KRLAPHGYSEAKHTPGLWTHHTRPITFTLVVDDFGIKYVGNEHAQHLIDTLEKYYTVETDWTGGLYCGIQLDWHYEYPTRHLDISMPKYVASKLTEFNHPTPGRPQHAPHPAPPVRYGRAAQEAAPPDTATPLPPDKHTRVQKIIGSFLY
;
A
#
# COMPACT_ATOMS: atom_id res chain seq x y z
N LYS A 1 -19.17 11.67 12.49
CA LYS A 1 -20.42 12.33 12.95
C LYS A 1 -21.38 12.64 11.80
N ARG A 2 -20.92 13.06 10.60
CA ARG A 2 -21.81 13.44 9.46
C ARG A 2 -22.48 12.25 8.77
N LEU A 3 -21.86 11.08 8.79
CA LEU A 3 -22.38 9.87 8.14
C LEU A 3 -23.40 9.08 9.00
N ALA A 4 -23.34 9.22 10.33
CA ALA A 4 -24.22 8.50 11.25
C ALA A 4 -25.73 8.75 11.01
N PRO A 5 -26.20 9.98 10.72
CA PRO A 5 -27.61 10.22 10.40
C PRO A 5 -28.10 9.54 9.13
N HIS A 6 -27.17 9.10 8.27
CA HIS A 6 -27.43 8.42 7.01
C HIS A 6 -27.26 6.90 7.09
N GLY A 7 -27.17 6.35 8.31
CA GLY A 7 -27.12 4.91 8.56
C GLY A 7 -25.71 4.28 8.51
N TYR A 8 -24.66 5.07 8.46
CA TYR A 8 -23.27 4.59 8.48
C TYR A 8 -22.69 4.61 9.88
N SER A 9 -21.98 3.55 10.25
CA SER A 9 -21.24 3.46 11.51
C SER A 9 -19.86 2.85 11.29
N GLU A 10 -18.91 3.30 12.07
CA GLU A 10 -17.57 2.73 12.09
C GLU A 10 -17.56 1.39 12.83
N ALA A 11 -16.81 0.43 12.35
CA ALA A 11 -16.66 -0.89 12.96
C ALA A 11 -15.94 -0.78 14.32
N LYS A 12 -16.50 -1.38 15.36
CA LYS A 12 -16.07 -1.21 16.76
C LYS A 12 -14.57 -1.50 17.01
N HIS A 13 -13.97 -2.45 16.27
CA HIS A 13 -12.59 -2.89 16.50
C HIS A 13 -11.68 -2.67 15.30
N THR A 14 -12.14 -1.93 14.29
CA THR A 14 -11.39 -1.67 13.07
C THR A 14 -11.56 -0.20 12.69
N PRO A 15 -10.75 0.69 13.24
CA PRO A 15 -10.79 2.11 12.89
C PRO A 15 -10.63 2.31 11.38
N GLY A 16 -11.40 3.24 10.82
CA GLY A 16 -11.40 3.52 9.39
C GLY A 16 -12.27 2.58 8.56
N LEU A 17 -12.79 1.48 9.11
CA LEU A 17 -13.75 0.60 8.41
C LEU A 17 -15.17 1.00 8.76
N TRP A 18 -16.01 1.25 7.76
CA TRP A 18 -17.37 1.72 7.90
C TRP A 18 -18.36 0.77 7.22
N THR A 19 -19.51 0.61 7.82
CA THR A 19 -20.63 -0.20 7.30
C THR A 19 -21.93 0.59 7.34
N HIS A 20 -22.88 0.23 6.48
CA HIS A 20 -24.24 0.74 6.58
C HIS A 20 -25.16 -0.29 7.25
N HIS A 21 -26.10 0.17 8.06
CA HIS A 21 -26.96 -0.70 8.88
C HIS A 21 -27.85 -1.66 8.06
N THR A 22 -28.31 -1.24 6.88
CA THR A 22 -29.26 -2.01 6.05
C THR A 22 -28.82 -2.18 4.60
N ARG A 23 -27.84 -1.39 4.11
CA ARG A 23 -27.37 -1.45 2.74
C ARG A 23 -26.13 -2.34 2.64
N PRO A 24 -25.99 -3.18 1.59
CA PRO A 24 -24.82 -4.01 1.37
C PRO A 24 -23.64 -3.17 0.85
N ILE A 25 -23.18 -2.23 1.66
CA ILE A 25 -22.04 -1.37 1.39
C ILE A 25 -21.12 -1.30 2.62
N THR A 26 -19.84 -1.42 2.36
CA THR A 26 -18.78 -1.28 3.35
C THR A 26 -17.67 -0.48 2.69
N PHE A 27 -17.03 0.42 3.43
CA PHE A 27 -15.91 1.17 2.90
C PHE A 27 -14.83 1.39 3.95
N THR A 28 -13.62 1.55 3.48
CA THR A 28 -12.50 2.03 4.27
C THR A 28 -12.28 3.51 4.00
N LEU A 29 -11.90 4.25 5.03
CA LEU A 29 -11.54 5.67 4.94
C LEU A 29 -10.12 5.85 5.48
N VAL A 30 -9.21 6.27 4.61
CA VAL A 30 -7.83 6.60 4.95
C VAL A 30 -7.60 8.05 4.55
N VAL A 31 -7.59 8.95 5.54
CA VAL A 31 -7.52 10.39 5.38
C VAL A 31 -8.68 10.93 4.52
N ASP A 32 -8.52 11.01 3.20
CA ASP A 32 -9.47 11.47 2.19
C ASP A 32 -9.82 10.41 1.14
N ASP A 33 -9.11 9.27 1.14
CA ASP A 33 -9.35 8.18 0.21
C ASP A 33 -10.38 7.17 0.73
N PHE A 34 -11.37 6.85 -0.11
CA PHE A 34 -12.41 5.85 0.16
C PHE A 34 -12.19 4.59 -0.69
N GLY A 35 -12.03 3.44 -0.04
CA GLY A 35 -12.09 2.13 -0.70
C GLY A 35 -13.47 1.50 -0.47
N ILE A 36 -14.32 1.42 -1.51
CA ILE A 36 -15.73 1.07 -1.36
C ILE A 36 -16.02 -0.32 -1.95
N LYS A 37 -16.58 -1.20 -1.11
CA LYS A 37 -17.15 -2.49 -1.52
C LYS A 37 -18.67 -2.43 -1.42
N TYR A 38 -19.36 -2.74 -2.51
CA TYR A 38 -20.84 -2.69 -2.56
C TYR A 38 -21.44 -3.78 -3.44
N VAL A 39 -22.73 -4.00 -3.27
CA VAL A 39 -23.55 -4.85 -4.14
C VAL A 39 -24.76 -4.02 -4.57
N GLY A 40 -24.79 -3.65 -5.88
CA GLY A 40 -25.77 -2.71 -6.44
C GLY A 40 -25.27 -1.25 -6.41
N ASN A 41 -25.23 -0.62 -7.59
CA ASN A 41 -24.69 0.73 -7.76
C ASN A 41 -25.44 1.80 -6.95
N GLU A 42 -26.73 1.59 -6.69
CA GLU A 42 -27.59 2.47 -5.88
C GLU A 42 -27.09 2.64 -4.44
N HIS A 43 -26.34 1.66 -3.94
CA HIS A 43 -25.76 1.72 -2.59
C HIS A 43 -24.48 2.54 -2.54
N ALA A 44 -23.65 2.45 -3.57
CA ALA A 44 -22.49 3.31 -3.73
C ALA A 44 -22.93 4.77 -4.00
N GLN A 45 -23.93 4.97 -4.88
CA GLN A 45 -24.48 6.29 -5.17
C GLN A 45 -25.05 6.96 -3.92
N HIS A 46 -25.74 6.21 -3.05
CA HIS A 46 -26.22 6.75 -1.78
C HIS A 46 -25.09 7.29 -0.89
N LEU A 47 -23.93 6.65 -0.88
CA LEU A 47 -22.77 7.16 -0.14
C LEU A 47 -22.23 8.44 -0.78
N ILE A 48 -22.10 8.45 -2.11
CA ILE A 48 -21.63 9.62 -2.88
C ILE A 48 -22.55 10.81 -2.63
N ASP A 49 -23.88 10.65 -2.82
CA ASP A 49 -24.89 11.71 -2.59
C ASP A 49 -24.86 12.23 -1.14
N THR A 50 -24.52 11.35 -0.20
CA THR A 50 -24.38 11.73 1.21
C THR A 50 -23.13 12.57 1.46
N LEU A 51 -22.01 12.22 0.81
CA LEU A 51 -20.75 12.96 0.93
C LEU A 51 -20.82 14.30 0.21
N GLU A 52 -21.43 14.37 -0.97
CA GLU A 52 -21.56 15.57 -1.79
C GLU A 52 -22.34 16.70 -1.10
N LYS A 53 -23.16 16.39 -0.10
CA LYS A 53 -23.81 17.41 0.75
C LYS A 53 -22.80 18.25 1.54
N TYR A 54 -21.56 17.77 1.69
CA TYR A 54 -20.58 18.37 2.58
C TYR A 54 -19.21 18.60 1.93
N TYR A 55 -18.93 17.88 0.84
CA TYR A 55 -17.60 17.81 0.22
C TYR A 55 -17.72 17.76 -1.30
N THR A 56 -16.69 18.20 -1.98
CA THR A 56 -16.49 17.86 -3.40
C THR A 56 -15.94 16.46 -3.47
N VAL A 57 -16.58 15.57 -4.25
CA VAL A 57 -16.23 14.16 -4.34
C VAL A 57 -15.79 13.86 -5.77
N GLU A 58 -14.65 13.21 -5.91
CA GLU A 58 -14.20 12.58 -7.16
C GLU A 58 -14.39 11.08 -7.05
N THR A 59 -14.86 10.44 -8.13
CA THR A 59 -15.15 9.00 -8.11
C THR A 59 -14.38 8.26 -9.19
N ASP A 60 -13.74 7.15 -8.80
CA ASP A 60 -13.17 6.17 -9.71
C ASP A 60 -13.99 4.88 -9.62
N TRP A 61 -14.87 4.67 -10.61
CA TRP A 61 -15.70 3.46 -10.69
C TRP A 61 -14.95 2.22 -11.14
N THR A 62 -13.73 2.38 -11.64
CA THR A 62 -12.88 1.24 -12.00
C THR A 62 -12.17 0.66 -10.79
N GLY A 63 -12.03 1.47 -9.73
CA GLY A 63 -11.27 1.09 -8.53
C GLY A 63 -9.79 0.83 -8.83
N GLY A 64 -9.25 1.52 -9.85
CA GLY A 64 -7.88 1.30 -10.32
C GLY A 64 -6.79 1.95 -9.45
N LEU A 65 -7.18 2.88 -8.56
CA LEU A 65 -6.23 3.58 -7.68
C LEU A 65 -6.82 3.72 -6.27
N TYR A 66 -6.05 3.32 -5.26
CA TYR A 66 -6.41 3.52 -3.86
C TYR A 66 -5.18 3.81 -3.00
N CYS A 67 -5.17 4.92 -2.25
CA CYS A 67 -4.04 5.34 -1.40
C CYS A 67 -2.69 5.35 -2.14
N GLY A 68 -2.66 5.75 -3.42
CA GLY A 68 -1.45 5.74 -4.26
C GLY A 68 -1.05 4.36 -4.80
N ILE A 69 -1.79 3.31 -4.46
CA ILE A 69 -1.57 1.93 -4.92
C ILE A 69 -2.41 1.69 -6.17
N GLN A 70 -1.80 1.21 -7.23
CA GLN A 70 -2.50 0.77 -8.44
C GLN A 70 -3.07 -0.63 -8.23
N LEU A 71 -4.36 -0.78 -8.54
CA LEU A 71 -5.13 -2.00 -8.39
C LEU A 71 -5.59 -2.47 -9.78
N ASP A 72 -5.17 -3.66 -10.17
CA ASP A 72 -5.56 -4.27 -11.43
C ASP A 72 -6.41 -5.52 -11.15
N TRP A 73 -7.72 -5.42 -11.44
CA TRP A 73 -8.73 -6.39 -11.06
C TRP A 73 -8.96 -7.41 -12.16
N HIS A 74 -8.76 -8.67 -11.87
CA HIS A 74 -9.03 -9.80 -12.75
C HIS A 74 -10.20 -10.62 -12.20
N TYR A 75 -11.37 -10.42 -12.77
CA TYR A 75 -12.61 -11.10 -12.33
C TYR A 75 -12.92 -12.40 -13.06
N GLU A 76 -12.07 -12.84 -13.97
CA GLU A 76 -12.31 -14.02 -14.78
C GLU A 76 -12.25 -15.30 -13.95
N TYR A 77 -13.31 -16.12 -14.10
CA TYR A 77 -13.35 -17.43 -13.45
C TYR A 77 -12.49 -18.42 -14.23
N PRO A 78 -11.71 -19.33 -13.59
CA PRO A 78 -11.69 -19.64 -12.15
C PRO A 78 -10.64 -18.86 -11.33
N THR A 79 -9.78 -18.10 -11.96
CA THR A 79 -8.58 -17.48 -11.35
C THR A 79 -8.76 -16.00 -11.01
N ARG A 80 -9.78 -15.68 -10.23
CA ARG A 80 -9.98 -14.30 -9.79
C ARG A 80 -8.82 -13.86 -8.90
N HIS A 81 -8.18 -12.76 -9.27
CA HIS A 81 -7.08 -12.18 -8.49
C HIS A 81 -7.06 -10.65 -8.63
N LEU A 82 -6.27 -10.02 -7.80
CA LEU A 82 -5.99 -8.59 -7.81
C LEU A 82 -4.47 -8.42 -7.84
N ASP A 83 -3.95 -7.74 -8.85
CA ASP A 83 -2.57 -7.31 -8.89
C ASP A 83 -2.43 -5.95 -8.24
N ILE A 84 -1.49 -5.84 -7.31
CA ILE A 84 -1.20 -4.64 -6.54
C ILE A 84 0.18 -4.14 -6.91
N SER A 85 0.29 -2.88 -7.34
CA SER A 85 1.56 -2.32 -7.77
C SER A 85 1.68 -0.83 -7.44
N MET A 86 2.92 -0.33 -7.40
CA MET A 86 3.24 1.08 -7.15
C MET A 86 4.28 1.61 -8.16
N PRO A 87 4.05 1.48 -9.47
CA PRO A 87 5.07 1.79 -10.48
C PRO A 87 5.49 3.26 -10.46
N LYS A 88 4.55 4.18 -10.25
CA LYS A 88 4.84 5.62 -10.16
C LYS A 88 5.70 5.97 -8.95
N TYR A 89 5.42 5.35 -7.80
CA TYR A 89 6.21 5.53 -6.58
C TYR A 89 7.64 5.03 -6.78
N VAL A 90 7.80 3.81 -7.29
CA VAL A 90 9.12 3.21 -7.56
C VAL A 90 9.91 4.07 -8.53
N ALA A 91 9.32 4.50 -9.65
CA ALA A 91 9.97 5.37 -10.63
C ALA A 91 10.40 6.71 -10.03
N SER A 92 9.53 7.33 -9.22
CA SER A 92 9.85 8.57 -8.49
C SER A 92 11.04 8.39 -7.55
N LYS A 93 11.09 7.30 -6.78
CA LYS A 93 12.19 7.02 -5.85
C LYS A 93 13.50 6.69 -6.57
N LEU A 94 13.47 5.97 -7.66
CA LEU A 94 14.65 5.74 -8.49
C LEU A 94 15.22 7.06 -9.02
N THR A 95 14.36 7.97 -9.47
CA THR A 95 14.77 9.31 -9.91
C THR A 95 15.35 10.15 -8.76
N GLU A 96 14.68 10.19 -7.61
CA GLU A 96 15.10 10.93 -6.42
C GLU A 96 16.49 10.47 -5.94
N PHE A 97 16.71 9.16 -5.92
CA PHE A 97 17.97 8.59 -5.46
C PHE A 97 19.05 8.52 -6.56
N ASN A 98 18.71 8.90 -7.79
CA ASN A 98 19.63 8.86 -8.95
C ASN A 98 20.34 7.50 -9.03
N HIS A 99 19.54 6.43 -8.94
CA HIS A 99 20.08 5.07 -8.93
C HIS A 99 20.26 4.57 -10.38
N PRO A 100 21.45 4.14 -10.80
CA PRO A 100 21.65 3.59 -12.13
C PRO A 100 20.85 2.30 -12.29
N THR A 101 20.24 2.13 -13.45
CA THR A 101 19.57 0.87 -13.80
C THR A 101 20.61 -0.24 -13.88
N PRO A 102 20.46 -1.35 -13.15
CA PRO A 102 21.40 -2.46 -13.21
C PRO A 102 21.40 -3.08 -14.61
N GLY A 103 22.57 -3.38 -15.13
CA GLY A 103 22.73 -3.98 -16.47
C GLY A 103 22.25 -5.45 -16.54
N ARG A 104 22.00 -6.08 -15.40
CA ARG A 104 21.43 -7.44 -15.30
C ARG A 104 20.38 -7.47 -14.20
N PRO A 105 19.24 -8.12 -14.42
CA PRO A 105 18.22 -8.31 -13.38
C PRO A 105 18.82 -9.15 -12.24
N GLN A 106 18.53 -8.74 -11.00
CA GLN A 106 18.85 -9.48 -9.80
C GLN A 106 17.57 -9.98 -9.17
N HIS A 107 17.49 -11.27 -8.86
CA HIS A 107 16.32 -11.88 -8.24
C HIS A 107 16.28 -11.74 -6.73
N ALA A 108 17.39 -11.30 -6.12
CA ALA A 108 17.50 -11.01 -4.69
C ALA A 108 18.38 -9.78 -4.48
N PRO A 109 18.08 -8.91 -3.50
CA PRO A 109 18.85 -7.71 -3.20
C PRO A 109 20.28 -8.04 -2.69
N HIS A 110 20.44 -9.22 -2.14
CA HIS A 110 21.74 -9.71 -1.66
C HIS A 110 21.86 -11.21 -1.94
N PRO A 111 23.00 -11.72 -2.45
CA PRO A 111 23.23 -13.14 -2.57
C PRO A 111 23.24 -13.75 -1.16
N ALA A 112 22.25 -14.58 -0.86
CA ALA A 112 22.23 -15.30 0.42
C ALA A 112 23.42 -16.25 0.49
N PRO A 113 24.23 -16.22 1.54
CA PRO A 113 25.26 -17.24 1.73
C PRO A 113 24.59 -18.61 1.81
N PRO A 114 25.21 -19.68 1.31
CA PRO A 114 24.64 -21.02 1.37
C PRO A 114 24.33 -21.39 2.82
N VAL A 115 23.13 -21.91 3.04
CA VAL A 115 22.71 -22.38 4.38
C VAL A 115 23.62 -23.50 4.81
N ARG A 116 24.39 -23.27 5.88
CA ARG A 116 25.23 -24.31 6.51
C ARG A 116 24.49 -24.88 7.71
N TYR A 117 24.29 -26.17 7.72
CA TYR A 117 23.70 -26.89 8.86
C TYR A 117 24.76 -27.44 9.80
N GLY A 118 24.47 -27.52 11.09
CA GLY A 118 25.35 -28.05 12.12
C GLY A 118 26.19 -26.96 12.84
N ARG A 119 27.29 -27.41 13.50
CA ARG A 119 28.14 -26.54 14.33
C ARG A 119 28.70 -25.30 13.61
N ALA A 120 29.00 -25.42 12.33
CA ALA A 120 29.50 -24.31 11.51
C ALA A 120 28.44 -23.22 11.24
N ALA A 121 27.17 -23.49 11.48
CA ALA A 121 26.08 -22.51 11.30
C ALA A 121 25.99 -21.49 12.45
N GLN A 122 26.71 -21.73 13.54
CA GLN A 122 26.68 -20.89 14.76
C GLN A 122 27.87 -19.94 14.87
N GLU A 123 28.77 -19.91 13.89
CA GLU A 123 29.82 -18.89 13.87
C GLU A 123 29.18 -17.53 13.66
N ALA A 124 29.32 -16.66 14.66
CA ALA A 124 28.91 -15.25 14.54
C ALA A 124 29.61 -14.61 13.33
N ALA A 125 28.88 -13.81 12.58
CA ALA A 125 29.49 -13.02 11.53
C ALA A 125 30.70 -12.23 12.11
N PRO A 126 31.82 -12.14 11.41
CA PRO A 126 32.95 -11.38 11.89
C PRO A 126 32.50 -9.94 12.20
N PRO A 127 33.05 -9.30 13.23
CA PRO A 127 32.69 -7.94 13.58
C PRO A 127 32.92 -7.01 12.39
N ASP A 128 31.94 -6.13 12.15
CA ASP A 128 32.06 -5.12 11.09
C ASP A 128 33.15 -4.12 11.47
N THR A 129 34.23 -4.14 10.69
CA THR A 129 35.38 -3.22 10.84
C THR A 129 35.36 -2.10 9.82
N ALA A 130 34.28 -1.94 9.06
CA ALA A 130 34.15 -0.90 8.06
C ALA A 130 34.13 0.49 8.71
N THR A 131 34.75 1.46 8.01
CA THR A 131 34.72 2.86 8.46
C THR A 131 33.25 3.37 8.44
N PRO A 132 32.80 4.05 9.50
CA PRO A 132 31.46 4.63 9.53
C PRO A 132 31.20 5.55 8.33
N LEU A 133 29.97 5.53 7.81
CA LEU A 133 29.59 6.38 6.69
C LEU A 133 29.66 7.87 7.09
N PRO A 134 30.13 8.75 6.20
CA PRO A 134 30.00 10.20 6.38
C PRO A 134 28.54 10.60 6.58
N PRO A 135 28.24 11.71 7.31
CA PRO A 135 26.88 12.10 7.67
C PRO A 135 25.91 12.24 6.49
N ASP A 136 26.38 12.73 5.34
CA ASP A 136 25.61 12.86 4.11
C ASP A 136 25.18 11.49 3.55
N LYS A 137 26.09 10.54 3.50
CA LYS A 137 25.82 9.16 3.07
C LYS A 137 24.93 8.42 4.06
N HIS A 138 25.15 8.64 5.36
CA HIS A 138 24.29 8.09 6.39
C HIS A 138 22.82 8.56 6.22
N THR A 139 22.61 9.88 6.05
CA THR A 139 21.29 10.45 5.79
C THR A 139 20.66 9.89 4.52
N ARG A 140 21.46 9.70 3.45
CA ARG A 140 20.99 9.09 2.21
C ARG A 140 20.50 7.66 2.42
N VAL A 141 21.27 6.83 3.15
CA VAL A 141 20.85 5.44 3.47
C VAL A 141 19.56 5.44 4.27
N GLN A 142 19.42 6.32 5.27
CA GLN A 142 18.18 6.44 6.04
C GLN A 142 16.97 6.78 5.16
N LYS A 143 17.11 7.70 4.21
CA LYS A 143 16.04 8.05 3.25
C LYS A 143 15.67 6.86 2.35
N ILE A 144 16.65 6.12 1.85
CA ILE A 144 16.42 4.93 1.03
C ILE A 144 15.65 3.88 1.84
N ILE A 145 16.13 3.56 3.05
CA ILE A 145 15.44 2.58 3.93
C ILE A 145 14.03 3.05 4.24
N GLY A 146 13.84 4.33 4.60
CA GLY A 146 12.52 4.89 4.87
C GLY A 146 11.54 4.74 3.69
N SER A 147 12.04 4.76 2.46
CA SER A 147 11.20 4.56 1.27
C SER A 147 10.67 3.12 1.10
N PHE A 148 11.27 2.13 1.77
CA PHE A 148 10.76 0.76 1.79
C PHE A 148 9.73 0.49 2.90
N LEU A 149 9.48 1.49 3.75
CA LEU A 149 8.51 1.39 4.85
C LEU A 149 7.15 2.01 4.51
N TYR A 150 7.01 2.49 3.28
CA TYR A 150 5.77 3.10 2.79
C TYR A 150 4.69 2.06 2.58
#